data_2728a7123788e762111fe26b3b6f0619
#
_entry.id   2728a7123788e762111fe26b3b6f0619
#
_cell.length_a   1.000
_cell.length_b   1.000
_cell.length_c   1.000
_cell.angle_alpha   90.00
_cell.angle_beta   90.00
_cell.angle_gamma   90.00
#
_symmetry.space_group_name_H-M   'P 1'
#
loop_
_entity.id
_entity.type
_entity.pdbx_description
1 polymer ?
#
loop_
_entity_poly.entity_id
_entity_poly.type
_entity_poly.pdbx_seq_one_letter_code
_entity_poly.pdbx_strand_id
1 'polypeptide(L)'
;MPTLTAQDLRELAYAKSLLENPGLTARMAGVIGKPIESGFKLLPAGWQGVVNKAARAALLKALGLAVSTLGGRNPKRASERFHKLLVGASGGIGGAFGLASLPVELPISTTLMLRSIADIARSEGHDVRRPEVRMACLEVFALGSKSSIDDAAEGAYWAVRAAMAKAVSEAAAYLAEKTVVEESAPAILRFVTAVASRFGVVVSEQAAAKAVPVVGAAGGAVINVLFMNHFQDMARGHFIVKRLERTYGTDLVRAAYERILT
;
A
#
# COMPACT_ATOMS: atom_id res chain seq x y z
N MET A 1 -11.16 -30.27 -13.92
CA MET A 1 -11.12 -28.91 -13.36
C MET A 1 -9.68 -28.47 -13.31
N PRO A 2 -9.31 -27.26 -13.68
CA PRO A 2 -7.94 -26.80 -13.56
C PRO A 2 -7.51 -26.86 -12.08
N THR A 3 -6.39 -27.47 -11.81
CA THR A 3 -5.78 -27.52 -10.47
C THR A 3 -4.53 -26.67 -10.48
N LEU A 4 -4.22 -25.95 -9.39
CA LEU A 4 -2.97 -25.21 -9.28
C LEU A 4 -1.78 -26.18 -9.39
N THR A 5 -0.75 -25.78 -10.11
CA THR A 5 0.51 -26.55 -10.16
C THR A 5 1.23 -26.47 -8.81
N ALA A 6 2.17 -27.39 -8.59
CA ALA A 6 2.99 -27.34 -7.36
C ALA A 6 3.83 -26.05 -7.25
N GLN A 7 4.19 -25.45 -8.40
CA GLN A 7 4.86 -24.15 -8.43
C GLN A 7 3.91 -23.03 -8.02
N ASP A 8 2.69 -23.00 -8.59
CA ASP A 8 1.70 -21.97 -8.27
C ASP A 8 1.26 -22.02 -6.80
N LEU A 9 1.19 -23.23 -6.21
CA LEU A 9 0.93 -23.39 -4.78
C LEU A 9 2.06 -22.81 -3.92
N ARG A 10 3.33 -23.00 -4.31
CA ARG A 10 4.47 -22.36 -3.60
C ARG A 10 4.43 -20.84 -3.73
N GLU A 11 4.10 -20.33 -4.92
CA GLU A 11 3.98 -18.89 -5.13
C GLU A 11 2.79 -18.31 -4.36
N LEU A 12 1.67 -19.03 -4.26
CA LEU A 12 0.52 -18.63 -3.45
C LEU A 12 0.86 -18.63 -1.95
N ALA A 13 1.61 -19.63 -1.47
CA ALA A 13 2.09 -19.67 -0.10
C ALA A 13 3.04 -18.50 0.22
N TYR A 14 3.95 -18.20 -0.71
CA TYR A 14 4.80 -17.00 -0.60
C TYR A 14 3.98 -15.72 -0.59
N ALA A 15 2.99 -15.58 -1.47
CA ALA A 15 2.10 -14.43 -1.46
C ALA A 15 1.36 -14.29 -0.12
N LYS A 16 0.83 -15.39 0.42
CA LYS A 16 0.17 -15.41 1.74
C LYS A 16 1.12 -14.94 2.84
N SER A 17 2.35 -15.44 2.88
CA SER A 17 3.34 -15.01 3.87
C SER A 17 3.65 -13.51 3.81
N LEU A 18 3.62 -12.88 2.63
CA LEU A 18 3.80 -11.44 2.47
C LEU A 18 2.58 -10.65 2.96
N LEU A 19 1.38 -11.14 2.66
CA LEU A 19 0.12 -10.44 2.95
C LEU A 19 -0.29 -10.55 4.42
N GLU A 20 0.08 -11.64 5.10
CA GLU A 20 -0.27 -11.91 6.50
C GLU A 20 0.90 -11.72 7.47
N ASN A 21 2.08 -11.33 6.99
CA ASN A 21 3.29 -11.13 7.81
C ASN A 21 3.06 -10.06 8.91
N PRO A 22 3.74 -10.21 10.09
CA PRO A 22 3.58 -9.29 11.20
C PRO A 22 3.76 -7.84 10.77
N GLY A 23 2.79 -7.03 11.17
CA GLY A 23 2.55 -5.72 10.63
C GLY A 23 3.75 -4.78 10.77
N LEU A 24 3.73 -3.74 9.97
CA LEU A 24 4.67 -2.62 9.98
C LEU A 24 4.92 -2.09 11.40
N THR A 25 3.89 -2.06 12.25
CA THR A 25 3.92 -1.67 13.67
C THR A 25 4.97 -2.44 14.47
N ALA A 26 5.01 -3.76 14.35
CA ALA A 26 5.98 -4.60 15.06
C ALA A 26 7.42 -4.34 14.56
N ARG A 27 7.60 -4.20 13.24
CA ARG A 27 8.91 -3.88 12.65
C ARG A 27 9.41 -2.49 13.09
N MET A 28 8.51 -1.49 13.13
CA MET A 28 8.87 -0.14 13.61
C MET A 28 9.17 -0.12 15.10
N ALA A 29 8.38 -0.83 15.94
CA ALA A 29 8.64 -0.96 17.37
C ALA A 29 10.02 -1.58 17.64
N GLY A 30 10.44 -2.58 16.85
CA GLY A 30 11.78 -3.15 16.94
C GLY A 30 12.92 -2.14 16.68
N VAL A 31 12.73 -1.22 15.72
CA VAL A 31 13.70 -0.16 15.42
C VAL A 31 13.74 0.92 16.51
N ILE A 32 12.56 1.27 17.04
CA ILE A 32 12.42 2.32 18.06
C ILE A 32 12.88 1.81 19.44
N GLY A 33 12.85 0.48 19.67
CA GLY A 33 13.09 -0.13 20.96
C GLY A 33 11.99 0.14 22.00
N LYS A 34 10.84 0.62 21.58
CA LYS A 34 9.67 0.95 22.40
C LYS A 34 8.37 0.63 21.65
N PRO A 35 7.27 0.34 22.36
CA PRO A 35 5.95 0.22 21.76
C PRO A 35 5.54 1.50 21.05
N ILE A 36 4.86 1.39 19.89
CA ILE A 36 4.47 2.53 19.06
C ILE A 36 3.46 3.44 19.76
N GLU A 37 2.73 2.89 20.74
CA GLU A 37 1.79 3.61 21.61
C GLU A 37 2.46 4.76 22.37
N SER A 38 3.75 4.62 22.68
CA SER A 38 4.52 5.69 23.30
C SER A 38 4.67 6.90 22.36
N GLY A 39 4.75 6.66 21.05
CA GLY A 39 4.80 7.70 20.02
C GLY A 39 3.46 8.42 19.85
N PHE A 40 2.34 7.69 19.91
CA PHE A 40 1.02 8.33 19.83
C PHE A 40 0.77 9.36 20.92
N LYS A 41 1.31 9.13 22.14
CA LYS A 41 1.21 10.08 23.25
C LYS A 41 1.98 11.38 23.03
N LEU A 42 2.93 11.39 22.11
CA LEU A 42 3.78 12.55 21.80
C LEU A 42 3.17 13.39 20.66
N LEU A 43 2.13 12.91 20.00
CA LEU A 43 1.50 13.63 18.91
C LEU A 43 0.62 14.77 19.44
N PRO A 44 0.65 15.98 18.83
CA PRO A 44 -0.15 17.11 19.28
C PRO A 44 -1.64 16.87 19.07
N ALA A 45 -2.49 17.58 19.83
CA ALA A 45 -3.95 17.50 19.66
C ALA A 45 -4.35 17.77 18.19
N GLY A 46 -5.33 17.00 17.67
CA GLY A 46 -5.81 17.14 16.29
C GLY A 46 -4.92 16.54 15.20
N TRP A 47 -3.82 15.88 15.55
CA TRP A 47 -2.90 15.25 14.59
C TRP A 47 -3.58 14.29 13.60
N GLN A 48 -4.64 13.59 14.03
CA GLN A 48 -5.40 12.67 13.18
C GLN A 48 -6.02 13.38 11.97
N GLY A 49 -6.52 14.59 12.16
CA GLY A 49 -7.05 15.42 11.08
C GLY A 49 -5.97 15.78 10.04
N VAL A 50 -4.77 16.08 10.51
CA VAL A 50 -3.61 16.37 9.64
C VAL A 50 -3.23 15.13 8.83
N VAL A 51 -3.12 13.97 9.48
CA VAL A 51 -2.80 12.70 8.81
C VAL A 51 -3.86 12.33 7.77
N ASN A 52 -5.14 12.38 8.11
CA ASN A 52 -6.22 12.03 7.19
C ASN A 52 -6.25 12.95 5.96
N LYS A 53 -6.07 14.26 6.17
CA LYS A 53 -5.98 15.24 5.08
C LYS A 53 -4.76 14.99 4.19
N ALA A 54 -3.61 14.72 4.79
CA ALA A 54 -2.37 14.44 4.06
C ALA A 54 -2.46 13.11 3.29
N ALA A 55 -3.01 12.06 3.88
CA ALA A 55 -3.21 10.76 3.22
C ALA A 55 -4.14 10.88 2.00
N ARG A 56 -5.26 11.60 2.14
CA ARG A 56 -6.18 11.85 1.03
C ARG A 56 -5.52 12.65 -0.10
N ALA A 57 -4.83 13.74 0.22
CA ALA A 57 -4.11 14.55 -0.75
C ALA A 57 -3.01 13.75 -1.47
N ALA A 58 -2.28 12.92 -0.74
CA ALA A 58 -1.25 12.05 -1.29
C ALA A 58 -1.83 11.03 -2.29
N LEU A 59 -2.97 10.41 -1.96
CA LEU A 59 -3.64 9.44 -2.84
C LEU A 59 -4.23 10.10 -4.08
N LEU A 60 -4.82 11.29 -3.98
CA LEU A 60 -5.30 12.04 -5.16
C LEU A 60 -4.14 12.37 -6.10
N LYS A 61 -3.02 12.86 -5.57
CA LYS A 61 -1.82 13.12 -6.37
C LYS A 61 -1.26 11.83 -6.99
N ALA A 62 -1.24 10.73 -6.24
CA ALA A 62 -0.80 9.43 -6.73
C ALA A 62 -1.73 8.92 -7.85
N LEU A 63 -3.05 9.08 -7.72
CA LEU A 63 -4.02 8.74 -8.76
C LEU A 63 -3.79 9.56 -10.05
N GLY A 64 -3.63 10.88 -9.94
CA GLY A 64 -3.33 11.72 -11.09
C GLY A 64 -2.08 11.26 -11.84
N LEU A 65 -1.02 10.91 -11.10
CA LEU A 65 0.20 10.35 -11.66
C LEU A 65 0.01 8.94 -12.26
N ALA A 66 -0.78 8.08 -11.61
CA ALA A 66 -1.08 6.76 -12.14
C ALA A 66 -1.76 6.85 -13.51
N VAL A 67 -2.67 7.80 -13.68
CA VAL A 67 -3.36 8.00 -14.95
C VAL A 67 -2.45 8.61 -16.01
N SER A 68 -1.64 9.61 -15.67
CA SER A 68 -0.83 10.35 -16.63
C SER A 68 0.47 9.65 -17.03
N THR A 69 1.10 8.87 -16.12
CA THR A 69 2.48 8.40 -16.34
C THR A 69 2.66 6.89 -16.42
N LEU A 70 1.73 6.07 -15.92
CA LEU A 70 1.88 4.61 -15.96
C LEU A 70 1.62 3.99 -17.35
N GLY A 71 1.18 4.79 -18.34
CA GLY A 71 0.95 4.34 -19.72
C GLY A 71 2.20 4.05 -20.56
N GLY A 72 3.40 4.31 -20.07
CA GLY A 72 4.66 4.13 -20.78
C GLY A 72 5.08 2.67 -21.01
N ARG A 73 5.81 2.44 -22.11
CA ARG A 73 5.99 1.18 -22.83
C ARG A 73 7.15 0.28 -22.36
N ASN A 74 7.79 0.50 -21.21
CA ASN A 74 9.01 -0.25 -20.89
C ASN A 74 8.86 -1.18 -19.67
N PRO A 75 8.84 -2.52 -19.86
CA PRO A 75 8.93 -3.48 -18.76
C PRO A 75 10.39 -3.56 -18.29
N LYS A 76 10.82 -2.67 -17.41
CA LYS A 76 12.09 -2.84 -16.69
C LYS A 76 11.80 -3.63 -15.42
N ARG A 77 12.75 -4.48 -15.01
CA ARG A 77 12.74 -5.14 -13.70
C ARG A 77 12.43 -4.11 -12.61
N ALA A 78 11.54 -4.47 -11.70
CA ALA A 78 11.17 -3.60 -10.58
C ALA A 78 12.43 -3.08 -9.87
N SER A 79 12.64 -1.78 -9.90
CA SER A 79 13.81 -1.13 -9.32
C SER A 79 13.57 -0.79 -7.85
N GLU A 80 13.23 -1.83 -7.05
CA GLU A 80 12.88 -1.69 -5.64
C GLU A 80 13.96 -0.98 -4.83
N ARG A 81 15.25 -1.28 -5.12
CA ARG A 81 16.39 -0.66 -4.40
C ARG A 81 16.49 0.83 -4.66
N PHE A 82 16.24 1.26 -5.89
CA PHE A 82 16.27 2.68 -6.25
C PHE A 82 15.14 3.47 -5.58
N HIS A 83 13.94 2.92 -5.56
CA HIS A 83 12.81 3.54 -4.86
C HIS A 83 13.03 3.63 -3.34
N LYS A 84 13.63 2.58 -2.73
CA LYS A 84 14.01 2.59 -1.31
C LYS A 84 15.03 3.67 -0.97
N LEU A 85 16.03 3.87 -1.83
CA LEU A 85 17.04 4.91 -1.63
C LEU A 85 16.44 6.31 -1.66
N LEU A 86 15.55 6.58 -2.63
CA LEU A 86 14.88 7.88 -2.76
C LEU A 86 13.95 8.17 -1.57
N VAL A 87 13.20 7.16 -1.11
CA VAL A 87 12.32 7.31 0.06
C VAL A 87 13.12 7.45 1.35
N GLY A 88 14.23 6.72 1.49
CA GLY A 88 15.13 6.89 2.62
C GLY A 88 15.71 8.31 2.70
N ALA A 89 16.14 8.87 1.56
CA ALA A 89 16.65 10.23 1.48
C ALA A 89 15.59 11.30 1.84
N SER A 90 14.34 11.12 1.37
CA SER A 90 13.23 12.03 1.72
C SER A 90 12.87 11.97 3.21
N GLY A 91 13.00 10.80 3.82
CA GLY A 91 12.74 10.61 5.26
C GLY A 91 13.77 11.20 6.19
N GLY A 92 15.03 11.32 5.74
CA GLY A 92 16.08 12.02 6.49
C GLY A 92 15.76 13.51 6.71
N ILE A 93 15.13 14.14 5.71
CA ILE A 93 14.67 15.54 5.80
C ILE A 93 13.40 15.62 6.66
N GLY A 94 12.43 14.73 6.46
CA GLY A 94 11.16 14.72 7.20
C GLY A 94 11.29 14.35 8.67
N GLY A 95 12.22 13.46 9.02
CA GLY A 95 12.47 13.04 10.40
C GLY A 95 12.93 14.15 11.33
N ALA A 96 13.58 15.21 10.78
CA ALA A 96 14.00 16.37 11.54
C ALA A 96 12.86 17.35 11.89
N PHE A 97 11.77 17.35 11.10
CA PHE A 97 10.65 18.29 11.25
C PHE A 97 9.35 17.65 11.79
N GLY A 98 9.36 16.33 12.08
CA GLY A 98 8.23 15.62 12.68
C GLY A 98 6.93 15.72 11.84
N LEU A 99 5.80 15.88 12.51
CA LEU A 99 4.47 15.97 11.89
C LEU A 99 4.28 17.14 10.93
N ALA A 100 5.03 18.24 11.12
CA ALA A 100 4.91 19.43 10.26
C ALA A 100 5.36 19.16 8.81
N SER A 101 6.25 18.19 8.59
CA SER A 101 6.72 17.81 7.25
C SER A 101 5.75 16.87 6.50
N LEU A 102 4.80 16.25 7.20
CA LEU A 102 3.92 15.22 6.66
C LEU A 102 3.12 15.64 5.42
N PRO A 103 2.54 16.86 5.35
CA PRO A 103 1.80 17.30 4.17
C PRO A 103 2.65 17.38 2.88
N VAL A 104 3.96 17.53 3.01
CA VAL A 104 4.90 17.59 1.88
C VAL A 104 5.53 16.23 1.63
N GLU A 105 5.98 15.55 2.67
CA GLU A 105 6.67 14.26 2.60
C GLU A 105 5.75 13.15 2.09
N LEU A 106 4.52 13.07 2.59
CA LEU A 106 3.61 11.97 2.29
C LEU A 106 3.21 11.91 0.80
N PRO A 107 2.86 13.01 0.11
CA PRO A 107 2.61 12.97 -1.33
C PRO A 107 3.81 12.51 -2.16
N ILE A 108 5.03 12.87 -1.75
CA ILE A 108 6.27 12.46 -2.44
C ILE A 108 6.50 10.95 -2.24
N SER A 109 6.49 10.50 -0.99
CA SER A 109 6.72 9.09 -0.66
C SER A 109 5.63 8.18 -1.23
N THR A 110 4.37 8.58 -1.18
CA THR A 110 3.24 7.83 -1.78
C THR A 110 3.39 7.72 -3.30
N THR A 111 3.86 8.77 -3.96
CA THR A 111 4.14 8.75 -5.41
C THR A 111 5.26 7.74 -5.74
N LEU A 112 6.34 7.73 -4.97
CA LEU A 112 7.45 6.79 -5.16
C LEU A 112 7.02 5.36 -4.86
N MET A 113 6.22 5.14 -3.82
CA MET A 113 5.62 3.84 -3.51
C MET A 113 4.72 3.36 -4.64
N LEU A 114 3.84 4.21 -5.18
CA LEU A 114 2.97 3.84 -6.29
C LEU A 114 3.76 3.41 -7.53
N ARG A 115 4.85 4.10 -7.85
CA ARG A 115 5.73 3.69 -8.96
C ARG A 115 6.36 2.32 -8.69
N SER A 116 6.84 2.08 -7.49
CA SER A 116 7.37 0.77 -7.09
C SER A 116 6.30 -0.33 -7.16
N ILE A 117 5.09 -0.06 -6.69
CA ILE A 117 3.94 -0.96 -6.78
C ILE A 117 3.61 -1.29 -8.26
N ALA A 118 3.61 -0.27 -9.12
CA ALA A 118 3.36 -0.46 -10.55
C ALA A 118 4.47 -1.28 -11.24
N ASP A 119 5.73 -1.10 -10.83
CA ASP A 119 6.84 -1.91 -11.34
C ASP A 119 6.72 -3.38 -10.89
N ILE A 120 6.27 -3.62 -9.66
CA ILE A 120 5.96 -4.97 -9.16
C ILE A 120 4.79 -5.57 -9.96
N ALA A 121 3.71 -4.82 -10.19
CA ALA A 121 2.59 -5.26 -11.02
C ALA A 121 3.05 -5.70 -12.42
N ARG A 122 3.93 -4.91 -13.06
CA ARG A 122 4.52 -5.26 -14.37
C ARG A 122 5.36 -6.52 -14.29
N SER A 123 6.18 -6.69 -13.26
CA SER A 123 7.01 -7.89 -13.08
C SER A 123 6.19 -9.16 -12.89
N GLU A 124 4.98 -9.03 -12.34
CA GLU A 124 3.99 -10.11 -12.21
C GLU A 124 3.10 -10.26 -13.47
N GLY A 125 3.44 -9.60 -14.57
CA GLY A 125 2.76 -9.75 -15.85
C GLY A 125 1.43 -9.02 -15.99
N HIS A 126 1.21 -7.95 -15.20
CA HIS A 126 0.03 -7.11 -15.30
C HIS A 126 0.29 -5.88 -16.17
N ASP A 127 -0.67 -5.57 -17.06
CA ASP A 127 -0.61 -4.36 -17.89
C ASP A 127 -1.13 -3.14 -17.11
N VAL A 128 -0.21 -2.33 -16.61
CA VAL A 128 -0.52 -1.11 -15.84
C VAL A 128 -1.19 0.00 -16.66
N ARG A 129 -1.35 -0.17 -17.97
CA ARG A 129 -2.14 0.74 -18.81
C ARG A 129 -3.64 0.54 -18.62
N ARG A 130 -4.04 -0.64 -18.17
CA ARG A 130 -5.44 -0.97 -17.90
C ARG A 130 -5.94 -0.25 -16.65
N PRO A 131 -7.12 0.40 -16.69
CA PRO A 131 -7.71 1.08 -15.54
C PRO A 131 -7.82 0.20 -14.29
N GLU A 132 -8.22 -1.07 -14.47
CA GLU A 132 -8.36 -2.02 -13.36
C GLU A 132 -7.03 -2.28 -12.64
N VAL A 133 -5.93 -2.37 -13.39
CA VAL A 133 -4.60 -2.58 -12.83
C VAL A 133 -4.09 -1.33 -12.11
N ARG A 134 -4.39 -0.14 -12.64
CA ARG A 134 -4.08 1.13 -11.96
C ARG A 134 -4.82 1.24 -10.63
N MET A 135 -6.11 0.89 -10.61
CA MET A 135 -6.89 0.88 -9.36
C MET A 135 -6.36 -0.17 -8.39
N ALA A 136 -5.97 -1.35 -8.87
CA ALA A 136 -5.33 -2.37 -8.04
C ALA A 136 -3.99 -1.90 -7.44
N CYS A 137 -3.19 -1.11 -8.16
CA CYS A 137 -1.98 -0.50 -7.61
C CYS A 137 -2.28 0.46 -6.44
N LEU A 138 -3.36 1.22 -6.52
CA LEU A 138 -3.80 2.13 -5.45
C LEU A 138 -4.49 1.36 -4.31
N GLU A 139 -5.20 0.27 -4.60
CA GLU A 139 -5.80 -0.62 -3.61
C GLU A 139 -4.76 -1.19 -2.64
N VAL A 140 -3.52 -1.41 -3.08
CA VAL A 140 -2.41 -1.87 -2.23
C VAL A 140 -2.24 -1.00 -0.97
N PHE A 141 -2.49 0.31 -1.06
CA PHE A 141 -2.42 1.20 0.11
C PHE A 141 -3.49 0.89 1.17
N ALA A 142 -4.61 0.29 0.77
CA ALA A 142 -5.63 -0.16 1.72
C ALA A 142 -5.31 -1.54 2.31
N LEU A 143 -4.61 -2.40 1.57
CA LEU A 143 -4.24 -3.75 2.00
C LEU A 143 -3.20 -3.76 3.12
N GLY A 144 -2.34 -2.75 3.17
CA GLY A 144 -1.26 -2.64 4.16
C GLY A 144 -1.72 -2.27 5.57
N SER A 145 -2.99 -1.90 5.77
CA SER A 145 -3.51 -1.56 7.10
C SER A 145 -4.10 -2.79 7.77
N LYS A 146 -3.56 -3.18 8.94
CA LYS A 146 -4.26 -4.06 9.87
C LYS A 146 -5.12 -3.18 10.78
N SER A 147 -6.43 -3.37 10.77
CA SER A 147 -7.30 -2.80 11.81
C SER A 147 -7.39 -3.78 12.96
N SER A 148 -7.68 -3.30 14.17
CA SER A 148 -7.91 -4.17 15.34
C SER A 148 -9.05 -5.17 15.14
N ILE A 149 -9.90 -4.99 14.14
CA ILE A 149 -10.96 -5.91 13.72
C ILE A 149 -10.38 -7.02 12.83
N ASP A 150 -9.29 -6.73 12.08
CA ASP A 150 -8.65 -7.66 11.15
C ASP A 150 -7.58 -8.52 11.84
N ASP A 151 -7.07 -8.12 13.00
CA ASP A 151 -5.99 -8.84 13.74
C ASP A 151 -6.42 -10.23 14.28
N ALA A 152 -7.71 -10.53 14.29
CA ALA A 152 -8.26 -11.81 14.75
C ALA A 152 -8.73 -12.73 13.61
N ALA A 153 -8.68 -12.32 12.35
CA ALA A 153 -9.26 -13.07 11.24
C ALA A 153 -8.20 -13.60 10.28
N GLU A 154 -8.03 -14.93 10.25
CA GLU A 154 -7.53 -15.60 9.06
C GLU A 154 -8.35 -15.11 7.86
N GLY A 155 -7.69 -14.50 6.86
CA GLY A 155 -8.36 -13.98 5.67
C GLY A 155 -8.60 -12.46 5.66
N ALA A 156 -7.95 -11.67 6.52
CA ALA A 156 -8.01 -10.21 6.49
C ALA A 156 -7.78 -9.62 5.09
N TYR A 157 -6.87 -10.21 4.32
CA TYR A 157 -6.63 -9.84 2.92
C TYR A 157 -7.89 -9.91 2.06
N TRP A 158 -8.64 -11.01 2.15
CA TRP A 158 -9.87 -11.21 1.37
C TRP A 158 -11.01 -10.30 1.85
N ALA A 159 -11.09 -10.06 3.14
CA ALA A 159 -12.09 -9.15 3.72
C ALA A 159 -11.88 -7.71 3.22
N VAL A 160 -10.63 -7.23 3.21
CA VAL A 160 -10.30 -5.89 2.67
C VAL A 160 -10.64 -5.81 1.18
N ARG A 161 -10.27 -6.81 0.38
CA ARG A 161 -10.58 -6.83 -1.05
C ARG A 161 -12.09 -6.84 -1.30
N ALA A 162 -12.84 -7.62 -0.55
CA ALA A 162 -14.30 -7.65 -0.66
C ALA A 162 -14.92 -6.28 -0.34
N ALA A 163 -14.47 -5.64 0.74
CA ALA A 163 -14.92 -4.30 1.11
C ALA A 163 -14.57 -3.23 0.06
N MET A 164 -13.43 -3.38 -0.64
CA MET A 164 -12.96 -2.45 -1.66
C MET A 164 -13.53 -2.71 -3.06
N ALA A 165 -14.03 -3.92 -3.34
CA ALA A 165 -14.34 -4.40 -4.68
C ALA A 165 -15.26 -3.45 -5.47
N LYS A 166 -16.34 -2.96 -4.86
CA LYS A 166 -17.27 -2.04 -5.50
C LYS A 166 -16.60 -0.71 -5.87
N ALA A 167 -15.87 -0.11 -4.94
CA ALA A 167 -15.21 1.17 -5.16
C ALA A 167 -14.10 1.07 -6.23
N VAL A 168 -13.33 -0.03 -6.23
CA VAL A 168 -12.32 -0.33 -7.25
C VAL A 168 -12.97 -0.46 -8.63
N SER A 169 -14.06 -1.24 -8.74
CA SER A 169 -14.77 -1.47 -10.01
C SER A 169 -15.37 -0.18 -10.57
N GLU A 170 -16.06 0.61 -9.74
CA GLU A 170 -16.65 1.89 -10.16
C GLU A 170 -15.58 2.91 -10.61
N ALA A 171 -14.47 3.00 -9.88
CA ALA A 171 -13.37 3.89 -10.25
C ALA A 171 -12.67 3.43 -11.55
N ALA A 172 -12.47 2.12 -11.73
CA ALA A 172 -11.91 1.57 -12.96
C ALA A 172 -12.81 1.82 -14.18
N ALA A 173 -14.11 1.61 -14.04
CA ALA A 173 -15.10 1.89 -15.11
C ALA A 173 -15.09 3.38 -15.48
N TYR A 174 -15.10 4.27 -14.49
CA TYR A 174 -14.99 5.71 -14.73
C TYR A 174 -13.73 6.08 -15.54
N LEU A 175 -12.58 5.51 -15.18
CA LEU A 175 -11.32 5.76 -15.87
C LEU A 175 -11.23 5.14 -17.28
N ALA A 176 -12.01 4.10 -17.54
CA ALA A 176 -12.11 3.50 -18.88
C ALA A 176 -12.84 4.43 -19.86
N GLU A 177 -13.79 5.23 -19.36
CA GLU A 177 -14.61 6.14 -20.16
C GLU A 177 -14.00 7.55 -20.30
N LYS A 178 -13.19 7.97 -19.34
CA LYS A 178 -12.67 9.34 -19.23
C LYS A 178 -11.16 9.41 -19.43
N THR A 179 -10.72 10.34 -20.26
CA THR A 179 -9.28 10.60 -20.50
C THR A 179 -8.64 11.44 -19.38
N VAL A 180 -9.46 12.22 -18.67
CA VAL A 180 -9.03 13.13 -17.60
C VAL A 180 -9.74 12.72 -16.31
N VAL A 181 -8.98 12.66 -15.22
CA VAL A 181 -9.52 12.36 -13.88
C VAL A 181 -10.09 13.63 -13.28
N GLU A 182 -11.39 13.67 -13.10
CA GLU A 182 -12.02 14.66 -12.24
C GLU A 182 -11.98 14.16 -10.79
N GLU A 183 -11.20 14.83 -9.95
CA GLU A 183 -11.05 14.47 -8.54
C GLU A 183 -12.39 14.55 -7.76
N SER A 184 -13.34 15.34 -8.27
CA SER A 184 -14.69 15.51 -7.72
C SER A 184 -15.67 14.43 -8.14
N ALA A 185 -15.32 13.54 -9.11
CA ALA A 185 -16.21 12.49 -9.57
C ALA A 185 -16.59 11.54 -8.43
N PRO A 186 -17.89 11.21 -8.24
CA PRO A 186 -18.34 10.41 -7.10
C PRO A 186 -17.66 9.04 -6.98
N ALA A 187 -17.36 8.38 -8.10
CA ALA A 187 -16.64 7.10 -8.11
C ALA A 187 -15.21 7.24 -7.58
N ILE A 188 -14.50 8.29 -8.01
CA ILE A 188 -13.15 8.60 -7.57
C ILE A 188 -13.14 9.00 -6.09
N LEU A 189 -14.07 9.84 -5.66
CA LEU A 189 -14.18 10.24 -4.25
C LEU A 189 -14.45 9.05 -3.33
N ARG A 190 -15.37 8.15 -3.70
CA ARG A 190 -15.64 6.92 -2.93
C ARG A 190 -14.40 6.05 -2.82
N PHE A 191 -13.73 5.80 -3.94
CA PHE A 191 -12.52 4.98 -3.99
C PHE A 191 -11.40 5.59 -3.12
N VAL A 192 -11.05 6.85 -3.36
CA VAL A 192 -9.99 7.53 -2.61
C VAL A 192 -10.32 7.61 -1.11
N THR A 193 -11.58 7.85 -0.75
CA THR A 193 -12.00 7.87 0.67
C THR A 193 -11.84 6.49 1.31
N ALA A 194 -12.25 5.43 0.63
CA ALA A 194 -12.11 4.06 1.13
C ALA A 194 -10.64 3.64 1.30
N VAL A 195 -9.77 3.99 0.35
CA VAL A 195 -8.33 3.74 0.47
C VAL A 195 -7.72 4.63 1.57
N ALA A 196 -8.07 5.93 1.61
CA ALA A 196 -7.50 6.89 2.56
C ALA A 196 -7.82 6.55 4.02
N SER A 197 -9.01 6.03 4.30
CA SER A 197 -9.38 5.63 5.67
C SER A 197 -8.47 4.53 6.21
N ARG A 198 -8.09 3.57 5.38
CA ARG A 198 -7.17 2.49 5.73
C ARG A 198 -5.71 2.94 5.70
N PHE A 199 -5.29 3.59 4.62
CA PHE A 199 -3.93 4.13 4.50
C PHE A 199 -3.58 5.10 5.63
N GLY A 200 -4.54 5.91 6.09
CA GLY A 200 -4.38 6.83 7.20
C GLY A 200 -3.99 6.14 8.52
N VAL A 201 -4.43 4.91 8.76
CA VAL A 201 -4.01 4.12 9.93
C VAL A 201 -2.51 3.87 9.87
N VAL A 202 -2.00 3.37 8.74
CA VAL A 202 -0.57 3.07 8.55
C VAL A 202 0.29 4.33 8.61
N VAL A 203 -0.21 5.44 8.04
CA VAL A 203 0.46 6.75 8.13
C VAL A 203 0.48 7.26 9.57
N SER A 204 -0.56 6.99 10.36
CA SER A 204 -0.62 7.33 11.78
C SER A 204 0.46 6.60 12.58
N GLU A 205 0.63 5.31 12.33
CA GLU A 205 1.67 4.50 12.95
C GLU A 205 3.08 5.01 12.58
N GLN A 206 3.29 5.36 11.31
CA GLN A 206 4.53 5.97 10.83
C GLN A 206 4.81 7.30 11.53
N ALA A 207 3.79 8.15 11.66
CA ALA A 207 3.90 9.44 12.33
C ALA A 207 4.22 9.27 13.82
N ALA A 208 3.57 8.33 14.51
CA ALA A 208 3.85 7.99 15.89
C ALA A 208 5.28 7.47 16.08
N ALA A 209 5.74 6.60 15.18
CA ALA A 209 7.11 6.10 15.20
C ALA A 209 8.14 7.23 15.10
N LYS A 210 7.92 8.18 14.20
CA LYS A 210 8.81 9.35 14.01
C LYS A 210 8.73 10.37 15.14
N ALA A 211 7.66 10.38 15.92
CA ALA A 211 7.49 11.30 17.05
C ALA A 211 8.40 10.95 18.25
N VAL A 212 8.92 9.71 18.32
CA VAL A 212 9.79 9.27 19.41
C VAL A 212 11.18 9.94 19.27
N PRO A 213 11.66 10.73 20.28
CA PRO A 213 12.86 11.56 20.16
C PRO A 213 14.15 10.78 19.86
N VAL A 214 14.23 9.50 20.24
CA VAL A 214 15.40 8.64 20.02
C VAL A 214 15.63 8.32 18.55
N VAL A 215 14.61 8.48 17.72
CA VAL A 215 14.62 8.07 16.31
C VAL A 215 15.51 9.00 15.45
N GLY A 216 15.50 10.32 15.70
CA GLY A 216 16.30 11.29 14.94
C GLY A 216 16.19 11.17 13.41
N ALA A 217 17.06 11.82 12.67
CA ALA A 217 17.07 11.80 11.20
C ALA A 217 17.39 10.40 10.62
N ALA A 218 18.34 9.69 11.21
CA ALA A 218 18.72 8.34 10.75
C ALA A 218 17.59 7.34 10.97
N GLY A 219 16.93 7.38 12.13
CA GLY A 219 15.78 6.51 12.40
C GLY A 219 14.58 6.85 11.54
N GLY A 220 14.33 8.12 11.23
CA GLY A 220 13.29 8.53 10.28
C GLY A 220 13.50 7.95 8.89
N ALA A 221 14.74 7.89 8.40
CA ALA A 221 15.07 7.24 7.15
C ALA A 221 14.78 5.72 7.19
N VAL A 222 15.16 5.05 8.28
CA VAL A 222 14.86 3.61 8.46
C VAL A 222 13.35 3.36 8.49
N ILE A 223 12.58 4.17 9.22
CA ILE A 223 11.11 4.06 9.25
C ILE A 223 10.52 4.20 7.84
N ASN A 224 11.00 5.12 7.03
CA ASN A 224 10.53 5.28 5.65
C ASN A 224 10.88 4.08 4.77
N VAL A 225 12.06 3.47 4.95
CA VAL A 225 12.43 2.23 4.25
C VAL A 225 11.52 1.07 4.67
N LEU A 226 11.22 0.93 5.95
CA LEU A 226 10.28 -0.09 6.44
C LEU A 226 8.87 0.12 5.86
N PHE A 227 8.42 1.37 5.78
CA PHE A 227 7.16 1.75 5.18
C PHE A 227 7.11 1.37 3.69
N MET A 228 8.18 1.68 2.94
CA MET A 228 8.31 1.27 1.54
C MET A 228 8.31 -0.25 1.40
N ASN A 229 9.10 -0.98 2.20
CA ASN A 229 9.17 -2.44 2.16
C ASN A 229 7.81 -3.07 2.39
N HIS A 230 7.05 -2.56 3.38
CA HIS A 230 5.72 -3.05 3.69
C HIS A 230 4.79 -2.99 2.48
N PHE A 231 4.72 -1.85 1.79
CA PHE A 231 3.86 -1.72 0.62
C PHE A 231 4.39 -2.48 -0.61
N GLN A 232 5.69 -2.71 -0.73
CA GLN A 232 6.26 -3.58 -1.75
C GLN A 232 5.89 -5.05 -1.49
N ASP A 233 5.94 -5.52 -0.23
CA ASP A 233 5.53 -6.85 0.18
C ASP A 233 4.02 -7.06 -0.11
N MET A 234 3.18 -6.09 0.28
CA MET A 234 1.73 -6.10 -0.03
C MET A 234 1.47 -6.15 -1.53
N ALA A 235 2.19 -5.34 -2.32
CA ALA A 235 2.05 -5.32 -3.77
C ALA A 235 2.43 -6.67 -4.39
N ARG A 236 3.55 -7.24 -3.98
CA ARG A 236 4.02 -8.53 -4.51
C ARG A 236 3.02 -9.64 -4.21
N GLY A 237 2.61 -9.77 -2.96
CA GLY A 237 1.58 -10.75 -2.58
C GLY A 237 0.28 -10.55 -3.36
N HIS A 238 -0.22 -9.31 -3.44
CA HIS A 238 -1.45 -8.98 -4.14
C HIS A 238 -1.39 -9.32 -5.63
N PHE A 239 -0.33 -8.95 -6.34
CA PHE A 239 -0.22 -9.17 -7.79
C PHE A 239 0.11 -10.63 -8.15
N ILE A 240 0.77 -11.40 -7.29
CA ILE A 240 0.86 -12.86 -7.42
C ILE A 240 -0.55 -13.47 -7.35
N VAL A 241 -1.34 -13.15 -6.31
CA VAL A 241 -2.71 -13.65 -6.19
C VAL A 241 -3.54 -13.27 -7.41
N LYS A 242 -3.52 -12.01 -7.86
CA LYS A 242 -4.25 -11.58 -9.06
C LYS A 242 -3.80 -12.27 -10.34
N ARG A 243 -2.53 -12.61 -10.47
CA ARG A 243 -2.02 -13.40 -11.61
C ARG A 243 -2.59 -14.81 -11.60
N LEU A 244 -2.59 -15.45 -10.44
CA LEU A 244 -3.17 -16.79 -10.29
C LEU A 244 -4.69 -16.78 -10.51
N GLU A 245 -5.40 -15.78 -9.98
CA GLU A 245 -6.84 -15.60 -10.23
C GLU A 245 -7.18 -15.48 -11.72
N ARG A 246 -6.35 -14.78 -12.47
CA ARG A 246 -6.52 -14.66 -13.93
C ARG A 246 -6.38 -16.00 -14.64
N THR A 247 -5.56 -16.90 -14.12
CA THR A 247 -5.29 -18.21 -14.72
C THR A 247 -6.29 -19.28 -14.26
N TYR A 248 -6.64 -19.28 -12.98
CA TYR A 248 -7.39 -20.37 -12.34
C TYR A 248 -8.78 -19.98 -11.85
N GLY A 249 -9.11 -18.69 -11.84
CA GLY A 249 -10.34 -18.15 -11.26
C GLY A 249 -10.22 -17.86 -9.76
N THR A 250 -10.99 -16.88 -9.30
CA THR A 250 -10.93 -16.35 -7.92
C THR A 250 -11.28 -17.41 -6.87
N ASP A 251 -12.32 -18.20 -7.10
CA ASP A 251 -12.83 -19.17 -6.11
C ASP A 251 -11.80 -20.26 -5.82
N LEU A 252 -11.14 -20.78 -6.86
CA LEU A 252 -10.14 -21.83 -6.70
C LEU A 252 -8.88 -21.31 -5.98
N VAL A 253 -8.41 -20.10 -6.36
CA VAL A 253 -7.25 -19.48 -5.73
C VAL A 253 -7.55 -19.14 -4.27
N ARG A 254 -8.73 -18.60 -3.97
CA ARG A 254 -9.15 -18.31 -2.60
C ARG A 254 -9.23 -19.56 -1.75
N ALA A 255 -9.88 -20.63 -2.24
CA ALA A 255 -9.96 -21.89 -1.51
C ALA A 255 -8.58 -22.52 -1.26
N ALA A 256 -7.64 -22.41 -2.22
CA ALA A 256 -6.27 -22.85 -2.03
C ALA A 256 -5.51 -21.99 -1.00
N TYR A 257 -5.66 -20.66 -1.07
CA TYR A 257 -5.06 -19.70 -0.14
C TYR A 257 -5.48 -19.94 1.31
N GLU A 258 -6.78 -20.19 1.55
CA GLU A 258 -7.33 -20.45 2.89
C GLU A 258 -6.82 -21.78 3.48
N ARG A 259 -6.46 -22.77 2.64
CA ARG A 259 -5.92 -24.08 3.08
C ARG A 259 -4.43 -24.06 3.41
N ILE A 260 -3.69 -23.05 2.96
CA ILE A 260 -2.26 -22.94 3.25
C ILE A 260 -2.10 -22.55 4.74
N LEU A 261 -1.46 -23.42 5.51
CA LEU A 261 -1.07 -23.13 6.88
C LEU A 261 0.12 -22.16 6.88
N THR A 262 0.04 -21.08 7.64
CA THR A 262 1.11 -20.09 7.85
C THR A 262 1.95 -20.44 9.03
#